data_1e36b98f888c759750b49d11732e4ec7
#
_entry.id   1e36b98f888c759750b49d11732e4ec7
#
_cell.length_a   1.000
_cell.length_b   1.000
_cell.length_c   1.000
_cell.angle_alpha   90.00
_cell.angle_beta   90.00
_cell.angle_gamma   90.00
#
_symmetry.space_group_name_H-M   'P 1'
#
loop_
_entity.id
_entity.type
_entity.pdbx_description
1 polymer ?
#
loop_
_entity_poly.entity_id
_entity_poly.type
_entity_poly.pdbx_seq_one_letter_code
_entity_poly.pdbx_strand_id
1 'polypeptide(L)'
;MKINETVLICEKNRGFLTALTLLVQKEFEEVITECDRENIIKILQEKEIGIIVLDTGANLPSEQKEHLDFIKEICALGRDIQIVVFTNFSQNPFGLQAADAGAFDFVSKPWNNEKLTVTLRNAHKMRKLSMALKNGKGDTAGTLEEMERKMMESALEKHKGNVTLAAAQLGITRQTLYNKGKKYNLFK
;
A
#
# COMPACT_ATOMS: atom_id res chain seq x y z
N MET A 1 8.89 -4.60 -20.77
CA MET A 1 7.71 -5.47 -20.50
C MET A 1 6.99 -4.85 -19.32
N LYS A 2 5.71 -4.59 -19.44
CA LYS A 2 4.91 -4.05 -18.34
C LYS A 2 4.62 -5.13 -17.30
N ILE A 3 4.35 -4.68 -16.08
CA ILE A 3 3.94 -5.57 -14.98
C ILE A 3 2.47 -5.96 -15.23
N ASN A 4 2.20 -7.26 -15.31
CA ASN A 4 0.84 -7.78 -15.40
C ASN A 4 0.15 -7.64 -14.04
N GLU A 5 -0.42 -6.49 -13.81
CA GLU A 5 -1.17 -6.10 -12.62
C GLU A 5 -2.11 -4.96 -12.95
N THR A 6 -3.30 -4.97 -12.35
CA THR A 6 -4.25 -3.87 -12.46
C THR A 6 -4.08 -2.91 -11.30
N VAL A 7 -3.92 -1.64 -11.62
CA VAL A 7 -3.81 -0.54 -10.65
C VAL A 7 -5.06 0.33 -10.72
N LEU A 8 -5.76 0.48 -9.60
CA LEU A 8 -6.87 1.42 -9.45
C LEU A 8 -6.36 2.73 -8.86
N ILE A 9 -6.65 3.85 -9.51
CA ILE A 9 -6.26 5.19 -9.06
C ILE A 9 -7.51 5.97 -8.66
N CYS A 10 -7.54 6.44 -7.41
CA CYS A 10 -8.52 7.36 -6.89
C CYS A 10 -7.86 8.73 -6.63
N GLU A 11 -8.04 9.67 -7.55
CA GLU A 11 -7.52 11.03 -7.48
C GLU A 11 -8.54 11.99 -8.12
N LYS A 12 -9.04 12.95 -7.35
CA LYS A 12 -10.08 13.90 -7.81
C LYS A 12 -9.50 15.06 -8.62
N ASN A 13 -8.26 15.44 -8.37
CA ASN A 13 -7.60 16.51 -9.14
C ASN A 13 -7.21 16.00 -10.52
N ARG A 14 -7.81 16.56 -11.57
CA ARG A 14 -7.59 16.12 -12.96
C ARG A 14 -6.13 16.19 -13.40
N GLY A 15 -5.38 17.22 -12.98
CA GLY A 15 -3.96 17.37 -13.33
C GLY A 15 -3.11 16.27 -12.71
N PHE A 16 -3.30 16.01 -11.42
CA PHE A 16 -2.61 14.92 -10.72
C PHE A 16 -3.04 13.57 -11.26
N LEU A 17 -4.33 13.35 -11.51
CA LEU A 17 -4.85 12.12 -12.09
C LEU A 17 -4.18 11.81 -13.44
N THR A 18 -4.11 12.80 -14.34
CA THR A 18 -3.47 12.62 -15.65
C THR A 18 -2.00 12.28 -15.51
N ALA A 19 -1.24 13.03 -14.71
CA ALA A 19 0.19 12.79 -14.50
C ALA A 19 0.44 11.40 -13.89
N LEU A 20 -0.36 11.02 -12.90
CA LEU A 20 -0.25 9.74 -12.21
C LEU A 20 -0.61 8.58 -13.16
N THR A 21 -1.70 8.71 -13.91
CA THR A 21 -2.13 7.70 -14.89
C THR A 21 -1.05 7.45 -15.93
N LEU A 22 -0.48 8.51 -16.52
CA LEU A 22 0.60 8.39 -17.49
C LEU A 22 1.86 7.73 -16.92
N LEU A 23 2.20 8.02 -15.67
CA LEU A 23 3.33 7.38 -14.99
C LEU A 23 3.08 5.90 -14.77
N VAL A 24 1.90 5.54 -14.23
CA VAL A 24 1.55 4.16 -13.88
C VAL A 24 1.38 3.30 -15.14
N GLN A 25 0.80 3.83 -16.21
CA GLN A 25 0.64 3.14 -17.50
C GLN A 25 1.97 2.76 -18.17
N LYS A 26 3.08 3.42 -17.83
CA LYS A 26 4.41 3.00 -18.34
C LYS A 26 4.87 1.68 -17.71
N GLU A 27 4.45 1.39 -16.49
CA GLU A 27 4.93 0.28 -15.66
C GLU A 27 3.95 -0.89 -15.62
N PHE A 28 2.65 -0.62 -15.62
CA PHE A 28 1.59 -1.60 -15.41
C PHE A 28 0.72 -1.76 -16.65
N GLU A 29 0.15 -2.96 -16.82
CA GLU A 29 -0.65 -3.29 -18.02
C GLU A 29 -2.00 -2.61 -18.00
N GLU A 30 -2.68 -2.62 -16.87
CA GLU A 30 -4.02 -2.05 -16.73
C GLU A 30 -4.06 -0.97 -15.65
N VAL A 31 -4.69 0.17 -15.98
CA VAL A 31 -4.94 1.26 -15.04
C VAL A 31 -6.39 1.67 -15.13
N ILE A 32 -7.08 1.59 -14.01
CA ILE A 32 -8.47 2.00 -13.85
C ILE A 32 -8.50 3.27 -13.00
N THR A 33 -9.38 4.20 -13.32
CA THR A 33 -9.56 5.44 -12.53
C THR A 33 -10.99 5.51 -12.04
N GLU A 34 -11.17 5.63 -10.73
CA GLU A 34 -12.46 5.79 -10.08
C GLU A 34 -12.27 6.46 -8.71
N CYS A 35 -13.15 7.38 -8.34
CA CYS A 35 -13.06 8.10 -7.07
C CYS A 35 -14.31 7.99 -6.19
N ASP A 36 -15.40 7.47 -6.75
CA ASP A 36 -16.60 7.19 -5.98
C ASP A 36 -16.43 5.89 -5.19
N ARG A 37 -16.69 5.95 -3.87
CA ARG A 37 -16.47 4.82 -2.96
C ARG A 37 -17.30 3.59 -3.32
N GLU A 38 -18.59 3.79 -3.65
CA GLU A 38 -19.48 2.68 -3.97
C GLU A 38 -19.03 1.98 -5.25
N ASN A 39 -18.61 2.78 -6.26
CA ASN A 39 -18.08 2.24 -7.50
C ASN A 39 -16.74 1.53 -7.29
N ILE A 40 -15.86 2.06 -6.44
CA ILE A 40 -14.61 1.38 -6.09
C ILE A 40 -14.91 0.01 -5.48
N ILE A 41 -15.82 -0.08 -4.51
CA ILE A 41 -16.18 -1.37 -3.90
C ILE A 41 -16.75 -2.34 -4.93
N LYS A 42 -17.62 -1.90 -5.85
CA LYS A 42 -18.13 -2.73 -6.96
C LYS A 42 -17.00 -3.24 -7.85
N ILE A 43 -16.09 -2.34 -8.27
CA ILE A 43 -14.93 -2.72 -9.09
C ILE A 43 -14.08 -3.76 -8.36
N LEU A 44 -13.84 -3.58 -7.05
CA LEU A 44 -13.08 -4.52 -6.24
C LEU A 44 -13.78 -5.87 -6.08
N GLN A 45 -15.08 -5.95 -6.20
CA GLN A 45 -15.83 -7.20 -6.18
C GLN A 45 -15.79 -7.93 -7.53
N GLU A 46 -15.85 -7.18 -8.63
CA GLU A 46 -15.99 -7.69 -9.99
C GLU A 46 -14.64 -7.96 -10.68
N LYS A 47 -13.61 -7.16 -10.36
CA LYS A 47 -12.29 -7.22 -10.99
C LYS A 47 -11.19 -7.62 -10.02
N GLU A 48 -10.13 -8.19 -10.56
CA GLU A 48 -8.91 -8.44 -9.81
C GLU A 48 -8.03 -7.19 -9.82
N ILE A 49 -8.04 -6.44 -8.72
CA ILE A 49 -7.22 -5.26 -8.49
C ILE A 49 -6.10 -5.63 -7.54
N GLY A 50 -4.86 -5.39 -7.93
CA GLY A 50 -3.71 -5.70 -7.09
C GLY A 50 -3.20 -4.51 -6.28
N ILE A 51 -3.32 -3.30 -6.82
CA ILE A 51 -2.84 -2.08 -6.18
C ILE A 51 -3.92 -1.01 -6.26
N ILE A 52 -4.12 -0.29 -5.16
CA ILE A 52 -4.92 0.94 -5.13
C ILE A 52 -4.02 2.10 -4.77
N VAL A 53 -4.05 3.15 -5.58
CA VAL A 53 -3.49 4.46 -5.24
C VAL A 53 -4.64 5.35 -4.79
N LEU A 54 -4.71 5.62 -3.50
CA LEU A 54 -5.82 6.34 -2.88
C LEU A 54 -5.39 7.75 -2.46
N ASP A 55 -5.87 8.77 -3.16
CA ASP A 55 -5.74 10.15 -2.69
C ASP A 55 -6.70 10.39 -1.55
N THR A 56 -6.18 10.86 -0.46
CA THR A 56 -7.01 11.18 0.69
C THR A 56 -7.36 12.64 0.76
N GLY A 57 -6.58 13.53 0.14
CA GLY A 57 -6.88 14.98 0.05
C GLY A 57 -7.35 15.63 1.36
N ALA A 58 -7.40 14.83 2.42
CA ALA A 58 -8.11 15.11 3.66
C ALA A 58 -7.40 16.20 4.46
N ASN A 59 -8.02 17.36 4.55
CA ASN A 59 -7.54 18.46 5.36
C ASN A 59 -8.22 18.52 6.74
N LEU A 60 -9.40 17.92 6.87
CA LEU A 60 -10.19 17.94 8.11
C LEU A 60 -10.10 16.59 8.84
N PRO A 61 -10.10 16.57 10.19
CA PRO A 61 -10.08 15.34 10.97
C PRO A 61 -11.23 14.37 10.66
N SER A 62 -12.42 14.88 10.33
CA SER A 62 -13.58 14.09 9.92
C SER A 62 -13.31 13.34 8.61
N GLU A 63 -12.77 14.03 7.60
CA GLU A 63 -12.38 13.42 6.31
C GLU A 63 -11.29 12.36 6.50
N GLN A 64 -10.33 12.63 7.38
CA GLN A 64 -9.28 11.66 7.71
C GLN A 64 -9.86 10.37 8.29
N LYS A 65 -10.81 10.47 9.21
CA LYS A 65 -11.49 9.29 9.77
C LYS A 65 -12.22 8.49 8.70
N GLU A 66 -12.96 9.16 7.83
CA GLU A 66 -13.67 8.50 6.73
C GLU A 66 -12.72 7.73 5.79
N HIS A 67 -11.55 8.30 5.49
CA HIS A 67 -10.55 7.62 4.67
C HIS A 67 -9.92 6.42 5.38
N LEU A 68 -9.66 6.52 6.69
CA LEU A 68 -9.15 5.40 7.48
C LEU A 68 -10.17 4.25 7.53
N ASP A 69 -11.44 4.57 7.72
CA ASP A 69 -12.51 3.58 7.74
C ASP A 69 -12.66 2.93 6.35
N PHE A 70 -12.49 3.68 5.27
CA PHE A 70 -12.49 3.12 3.92
C PHE A 70 -11.29 2.20 3.64
N ILE A 71 -10.09 2.54 4.12
CA ILE A 71 -8.93 1.65 4.04
C ILE A 71 -9.22 0.32 4.74
N LYS A 72 -9.80 0.36 5.95
CA LYS A 72 -10.19 -0.84 6.69
C LYS A 72 -11.25 -1.65 5.96
N GLU A 73 -12.23 -0.99 5.34
CA GLU A 73 -13.26 -1.63 4.53
C GLU A 73 -12.65 -2.41 3.37
N ILE A 74 -11.74 -1.79 2.61
CA ILE A 74 -11.01 -2.47 1.52
C ILE A 74 -10.22 -3.66 2.05
N CYS A 75 -9.52 -3.52 3.17
CA CYS A 75 -8.77 -4.61 3.79
C CYS A 75 -9.69 -5.76 4.24
N ALA A 76 -10.90 -5.44 4.72
CA ALA A 76 -11.89 -6.43 5.16
C ALA A 76 -12.46 -7.28 4.03
N LEU A 77 -12.30 -6.88 2.76
CA LEU A 77 -12.67 -7.72 1.60
C LEU A 77 -11.83 -9.00 1.51
N GLY A 78 -10.77 -9.14 2.31
CA GLY A 78 -9.93 -10.34 2.37
C GLY A 78 -9.13 -10.63 1.11
N ARG A 79 -9.05 -9.66 0.18
CA ARG A 79 -8.27 -9.76 -1.06
C ARG A 79 -6.85 -9.26 -0.83
N ASP A 80 -5.89 -9.78 -1.60
CA ASP A 80 -4.49 -9.35 -1.54
C ASP A 80 -4.28 -8.04 -2.28
N ILE A 81 -4.89 -6.95 -1.79
CA ILE A 81 -4.82 -5.62 -2.39
C ILE A 81 -3.80 -4.79 -1.61
N GLN A 82 -2.86 -4.16 -2.31
CA GLN A 82 -1.91 -3.24 -1.70
C GLN A 82 -2.39 -1.81 -1.87
N ILE A 83 -2.58 -1.09 -0.75
CA ILE A 83 -3.09 0.28 -0.76
C ILE A 83 -1.94 1.25 -0.55
N VAL A 84 -1.68 2.11 -1.54
CA VAL A 84 -0.71 3.21 -1.45
C VAL A 84 -1.49 4.51 -1.28
N VAL A 85 -1.32 5.18 -0.16
CA VAL A 85 -2.08 6.37 0.19
C VAL A 85 -1.30 7.63 -0.21
N PHE A 86 -1.97 8.57 -0.89
CA PHE A 86 -1.42 9.90 -1.13
C PHE A 86 -1.89 10.88 -0.06
N THR A 87 -0.94 11.65 0.49
CA THR A 87 -1.20 12.68 1.49
C THR A 87 -0.66 14.03 1.05
N ASN A 88 -1.28 15.12 1.49
CA ASN A 88 -0.85 16.47 1.13
C ASN A 88 0.37 16.97 1.92
N PHE A 89 0.77 16.28 3.00
CA PHE A 89 1.85 16.74 3.89
C PHE A 89 2.74 15.58 4.34
N SER A 90 4.06 15.77 4.18
CA SER A 90 5.09 14.80 4.59
C SER A 90 5.20 14.58 6.11
N GLN A 91 4.65 15.50 6.92
CA GLN A 91 4.67 15.43 8.39
C GLN A 91 3.30 15.12 9.00
N ASN A 92 2.33 14.71 8.19
CA ASN A 92 1.00 14.45 8.68
C ASN A 92 0.94 13.09 9.42
N PRO A 93 0.46 13.04 10.67
CA PRO A 93 0.20 11.78 11.37
C PRO A 93 -0.75 10.85 10.63
N PHE A 94 -1.53 11.37 9.69
CA PHE A 94 -2.45 10.59 8.87
C PHE A 94 -1.78 9.45 8.09
N GLY A 95 -0.60 9.68 7.50
CA GLY A 95 0.13 8.61 6.80
C GLY A 95 0.45 7.42 7.71
N LEU A 96 0.74 7.69 8.97
CA LEU A 96 0.99 6.66 9.98
C LEU A 96 -0.30 5.93 10.35
N GLN A 97 -1.39 6.66 10.54
CA GLN A 97 -2.71 6.09 10.83
C GLN A 97 -3.21 5.23 9.66
N ALA A 98 -2.94 5.64 8.41
CA ALA A 98 -3.26 4.85 7.22
C ALA A 98 -2.48 3.52 7.19
N ALA A 99 -1.20 3.53 7.55
CA ALA A 99 -0.42 2.31 7.69
C ALA A 99 -0.96 1.39 8.78
N ASP A 100 -1.39 1.95 9.93
CA ASP A 100 -2.04 1.21 11.01
C ASP A 100 -3.42 0.66 10.59
N ALA A 101 -4.11 1.36 9.69
CA ALA A 101 -5.39 0.91 9.12
C ALA A 101 -5.23 -0.19 8.07
N GLY A 102 -4.00 -0.49 7.61
CA GLY A 102 -3.71 -1.56 6.67
C GLY A 102 -3.13 -1.11 5.32
N ALA A 103 -2.89 0.19 5.11
CA ALA A 103 -2.21 0.65 3.91
C ALA A 103 -0.78 0.07 3.83
N PHE A 104 -0.36 -0.29 2.62
CA PHE A 104 1.00 -0.77 2.33
C PHE A 104 2.03 0.31 2.62
N ASP A 105 1.84 1.50 2.06
CA ASP A 105 2.72 2.65 2.25
C ASP A 105 1.96 3.96 1.97
N PHE A 106 2.60 5.08 2.24
CA PHE A 106 2.07 6.40 1.90
C PHE A 106 3.10 7.26 1.17
N VAL A 107 2.60 8.15 0.31
CA VAL A 107 3.40 9.07 -0.50
C VAL A 107 2.87 10.49 -0.33
N SER A 108 3.76 11.42 -0.03
CA SER A 108 3.38 12.84 0.09
C SER A 108 3.38 13.53 -1.28
N LYS A 109 2.43 14.44 -1.47
CA LYS A 109 2.39 15.36 -2.62
C LYS A 109 3.22 16.63 -2.34
N PRO A 110 3.95 17.16 -3.33
CA PRO A 110 4.23 16.57 -4.63
C PRO A 110 5.16 15.35 -4.51
N TRP A 111 4.93 14.33 -5.35
CA TRP A 111 5.72 13.09 -5.32
C TRP A 111 6.94 13.15 -6.24
N ASN A 112 7.91 12.32 -5.93
CA ASN A 112 9.00 11.99 -6.84
C ASN A 112 8.61 10.76 -7.67
N ASN A 113 8.69 10.85 -9.01
CA ASN A 113 8.26 9.81 -9.93
C ASN A 113 9.02 8.48 -9.74
N GLU A 114 10.34 8.56 -9.52
CA GLU A 114 11.17 7.38 -9.32
C GLU A 114 10.79 6.66 -8.02
N LYS A 115 10.64 7.43 -6.93
CA LYS A 115 10.22 6.89 -5.64
C LYS A 115 8.85 6.24 -5.73
N LEU A 116 7.88 6.89 -6.36
CA LEU A 116 6.54 6.34 -6.54
C LEU A 116 6.56 5.05 -7.36
N THR A 117 7.31 5.03 -8.48
CA THR A 117 7.48 3.83 -9.29
C THR A 117 8.05 2.67 -8.48
N VAL A 118 9.08 2.93 -7.66
CA VAL A 118 9.67 1.91 -6.77
C VAL A 118 8.66 1.43 -5.74
N THR A 119 7.90 2.34 -5.11
CA THR A 119 6.85 1.98 -4.14
C THR A 119 5.80 1.06 -4.78
N LEU A 120 5.30 1.39 -5.97
CA LEU A 120 4.30 0.56 -6.67
C LEU A 120 4.85 -0.80 -7.10
N ARG A 121 6.10 -0.86 -7.59
CA ARG A 121 6.76 -2.14 -7.91
C ARG A 121 6.93 -3.02 -6.66
N ASN A 122 7.22 -2.43 -5.52
CA ASN A 122 7.37 -3.15 -4.27
C ASN A 122 6.00 -3.61 -3.71
N ALA A 123 4.96 -2.80 -3.87
CA ALA A 123 3.59 -3.21 -3.59
C ALA A 123 3.20 -4.46 -4.40
N HIS A 124 3.49 -4.46 -5.71
CA HIS A 124 3.28 -5.65 -6.55
C HIS A 124 4.06 -6.88 -6.06
N LYS A 125 5.36 -6.72 -5.74
CA LYS A 125 6.18 -7.83 -5.22
C LYS A 125 5.62 -8.40 -3.92
N MET A 126 5.20 -7.52 -3.00
CA MET A 126 4.61 -7.93 -1.73
C MET A 126 3.30 -8.71 -1.95
N ARG A 127 2.44 -8.23 -2.84
CA ARG A 127 1.22 -8.94 -3.24
C ARG A 127 1.53 -10.33 -3.78
N LYS A 128 2.48 -10.46 -4.72
CA LYS A 128 2.88 -11.74 -5.29
C LYS A 128 3.41 -12.71 -4.24
N LEU A 129 4.21 -12.23 -3.31
CA LEU A 129 4.72 -13.05 -2.20
C LEU A 129 3.59 -13.52 -1.29
N SER A 130 2.66 -12.64 -0.94
CA SER A 130 1.47 -12.99 -0.13
C SER A 130 0.64 -14.07 -0.82
N MET A 131 0.35 -13.91 -2.11
CA MET A 131 -0.40 -14.91 -2.88
C MET A 131 0.34 -16.25 -3.00
N ALA A 132 1.66 -16.22 -3.22
CA ALA A 132 2.48 -17.44 -3.31
C ALA A 132 2.47 -18.22 -1.98
N LEU A 133 2.54 -17.53 -0.85
CA LEU A 133 2.46 -18.15 0.47
C LEU A 133 1.08 -18.75 0.76
N LYS A 134 0.01 -18.10 0.31
CA LYS A 134 -1.37 -18.64 0.43
C LYS A 134 -1.61 -19.87 -0.46
N ASN A 135 -1.00 -19.89 -1.65
CA ASN A 135 -1.16 -20.96 -2.64
C ASN A 135 -0.17 -22.14 -2.43
N GLY A 136 0.90 -21.94 -1.68
CA GLY A 136 1.83 -23.00 -1.28
C GLY A 136 1.16 -23.95 -0.29
N LYS A 137 0.91 -25.19 -0.73
CA LYS A 137 0.42 -26.28 0.14
C LYS A 137 1.47 -26.57 1.23
N GLY A 138 1.30 -25.99 2.39
CA GLY A 138 2.13 -26.26 3.55
C GLY A 138 1.49 -25.60 4.77
N ASP A 139 1.15 -26.36 5.77
CA ASP A 139 0.54 -26.09 7.07
C ASP A 139 1.00 -24.83 7.83
N THR A 140 0.77 -23.65 7.25
CA THR A 140 0.85 -22.39 7.98
C THR A 140 -0.32 -21.51 7.57
N ALA A 141 -1.48 -21.78 8.16
CA ALA A 141 -2.60 -20.86 8.20
C ALA A 141 -2.22 -19.62 9.04
N GLY A 142 -1.30 -18.82 8.51
CA GLY A 142 -0.95 -17.53 9.07
C GLY A 142 -1.82 -16.45 8.43
N THR A 143 -2.32 -15.54 9.23
CA THR A 143 -2.99 -14.34 8.73
C THR A 143 -2.01 -13.49 7.92
N LEU A 144 -2.52 -12.59 7.05
CA LEU A 144 -1.70 -11.62 6.33
C LEU A 144 -0.76 -10.85 7.28
N GLU A 145 -1.25 -10.54 8.48
CA GLU A 145 -0.49 -9.89 9.54
C GLU A 145 0.70 -10.74 10.04
N GLU A 146 0.52 -12.03 10.19
CA GLU A 146 1.61 -12.93 10.59
C GLU A 146 2.67 -13.07 9.50
N MET A 147 2.27 -13.07 8.24
CA MET A 147 3.19 -13.08 7.11
C MET A 147 3.99 -11.78 7.03
N GLU A 148 3.30 -10.65 7.17
CA GLU A 148 3.93 -9.33 7.19
C GLU A 148 4.92 -9.23 8.36
N ARG A 149 4.53 -9.70 9.54
CA ARG A 149 5.41 -9.77 10.71
C ARG A 149 6.66 -10.59 10.43
N LYS A 150 6.51 -11.81 9.90
CA LYS A 150 7.64 -12.70 9.57
C LYS A 150 8.59 -12.07 8.55
N MET A 151 8.06 -11.40 7.53
CA MET A 151 8.89 -10.70 6.54
C MET A 151 9.69 -9.57 7.17
N MET A 152 9.06 -8.78 8.06
CA MET A 152 9.74 -7.70 8.78
C MET A 152 10.80 -8.24 9.73
N GLU A 153 10.50 -9.28 10.47
CA GLU A 153 11.41 -9.96 11.39
C GLU A 153 12.64 -10.47 10.64
N SER A 154 12.44 -11.20 9.55
CA SER A 154 13.52 -11.70 8.68
C SER A 154 14.37 -10.56 8.10
N ALA A 155 13.76 -9.47 7.65
CA ALA A 155 14.50 -8.32 7.11
C ALA A 155 15.31 -7.60 8.21
N LEU A 156 14.76 -7.44 9.40
CA LEU A 156 15.47 -6.86 10.54
C LEU A 156 16.62 -7.74 11.01
N GLU A 157 16.44 -9.05 11.10
CA GLU A 157 17.49 -10.02 11.43
C GLU A 157 18.64 -9.96 10.41
N LYS A 158 18.32 -10.04 9.12
CA LYS A 158 19.31 -9.96 8.04
C LYS A 158 20.15 -8.69 8.08
N HIS A 159 19.54 -7.59 8.46
CA HIS A 159 20.23 -6.29 8.58
C HIS A 159 20.64 -5.94 10.00
N LYS A 160 20.71 -6.94 10.91
CA LYS A 160 21.17 -6.78 12.31
C LYS A 160 20.45 -5.64 13.06
N GLY A 161 19.13 -5.51 12.84
CA GLY A 161 18.30 -4.47 13.45
C GLY A 161 18.34 -3.10 12.77
N ASN A 162 19.06 -2.94 11.66
CA ASN A 162 19.09 -1.68 10.93
C ASN A 162 17.77 -1.45 10.19
N VAL A 163 16.89 -0.64 10.81
CA VAL A 163 15.54 -0.34 10.30
C VAL A 163 15.57 0.30 8.91
N THR A 164 16.58 1.13 8.61
CA THR A 164 16.68 1.80 7.31
C THR A 164 16.97 0.82 6.19
N LEU A 165 17.91 -0.10 6.39
CA LEU A 165 18.25 -1.12 5.41
C LEU A 165 17.14 -2.17 5.27
N ALA A 166 16.52 -2.57 6.37
CA ALA A 166 15.38 -3.50 6.36
C ALA A 166 14.19 -2.90 5.62
N ALA A 167 13.87 -1.61 5.86
CA ALA A 167 12.81 -0.90 5.15
C ALA A 167 13.09 -0.82 3.63
N ALA A 168 14.33 -0.51 3.26
CA ALA A 168 14.75 -0.50 1.85
C ALA A 168 14.60 -1.87 1.19
N GLN A 169 14.96 -2.96 1.88
CA GLN A 169 14.77 -4.33 1.38
C GLN A 169 13.29 -4.66 1.16
N LEU A 170 12.42 -4.23 2.08
CA LEU A 170 10.98 -4.47 2.01
C LEU A 170 10.26 -3.49 1.06
N GLY A 171 10.95 -2.42 0.65
CA GLY A 171 10.43 -1.41 -0.25
C GLY A 171 9.40 -0.46 0.37
N ILE A 172 9.44 -0.33 1.69
CA ILE A 172 8.59 0.59 2.45
C ILE A 172 9.44 1.71 3.08
N THR A 173 8.78 2.77 3.57
CA THR A 173 9.49 3.83 4.30
C THR A 173 10.03 3.31 5.64
N ARG A 174 11.13 3.90 6.12
CA ARG A 174 11.65 3.63 7.47
C ARG A 174 10.56 3.82 8.53
N GLN A 175 9.72 4.84 8.36
CA GLN A 175 8.66 5.17 9.30
C GLN A 175 7.56 4.10 9.31
N THR A 176 7.14 3.64 8.13
CA THR A 176 6.18 2.53 7.98
C THR A 176 6.70 1.26 8.67
N LEU A 177 7.96 0.89 8.44
CA LEU A 177 8.55 -0.28 9.10
C LEU A 177 8.60 -0.11 10.63
N TYR A 178 8.97 1.07 11.11
CA TYR A 178 9.05 1.34 12.55
C TYR A 178 7.68 1.22 13.22
N ASN A 179 6.63 1.77 12.61
CA ASN A 179 5.28 1.72 13.17
C ASN A 179 4.72 0.29 13.17
N LYS A 180 4.80 -0.39 12.04
CA LYS A 180 4.35 -1.78 11.94
C LYS A 180 5.17 -2.69 12.86
N GLY A 181 6.47 -2.46 12.98
CA GLY A 181 7.34 -3.19 13.88
C GLY A 181 6.97 -3.00 15.36
N LYS A 182 6.52 -1.80 15.76
CA LYS A 182 5.95 -1.56 17.09
C LYS A 182 4.65 -2.36 17.29
N LYS A 183 3.73 -2.32 16.31
CA LYS A 183 2.48 -3.09 16.36
C LYS A 183 2.75 -4.58 16.56
N TYR A 184 3.80 -5.10 15.94
CA TYR A 184 4.17 -6.53 16.00
C TYR A 184 5.20 -6.86 17.11
N ASN A 185 5.55 -5.90 17.98
CA ASN A 185 6.54 -6.05 19.04
C ASN A 185 7.92 -6.54 18.55
N LEU A 186 8.36 -6.09 17.37
CA LEU A 186 9.64 -6.48 16.79
C LEU A 186 10.84 -5.66 17.33
N PHE A 187 10.58 -4.61 18.05
CA PHE A 187 11.60 -3.78 18.71
C PHE A 187 11.54 -3.99 20.21
N LYS A 188 12.67 -4.34 20.79
CA LYS A 188 12.89 -4.40 22.25
C LYS A 188 13.21 -3.03 22.80
#